data_0c2f8d7b7857adca2977e4fa72344cb0
#
_entry.id   0c2f8d7b7857adca2977e4fa72344cb0
#
_cell.length_a   1.000
_cell.length_b   1.000
_cell.length_c   1.000
_cell.angle_alpha   90.00
_cell.angle_beta   90.00
_cell.angle_gamma   90.00
#
_symmetry.space_group_name_H-M   'P 1'
#
loop_
_entity.id
_entity.type
_entity.pdbx_description
1 polymer ?
#
loop_
_entity_poly.entity_id
_entity_poly.type
_entity_poly.pdbx_seq_one_letter_code
_entity_poly.pdbx_strand_id
1 'polypeptide(L)'
;MANPTVIKLQDGNVMPQLGLGVWQASNEEVITAIQKALDVGYRSIDTAAAYKNEEGVGKALKNASVNREELFITTKLWNDDHKRPREALLDSLKKLQLDYIDLYLMHWPVPAIDHYVEAWKGMIELQKEGLIKSIGVCNFQIHHLQRLIDETGVTPVINQIELHPLMQQRQLHAWNATHKIQTESWSPLAQGGKGVFDQKVIRDLADKYGKTPAQIVIRWHLDSGLVVIPKSVTPSRIAENFDVWDFRLDKDELGEIAKLDQGKRLGPDPDQFGG
;
A
#
# COMPACT_ATOMS: atom_id res chain seq x y z
N MET A 1 10.80 -6.43 -22.66
CA MET A 1 10.24 -6.57 -21.30
C MET A 1 9.04 -5.64 -21.21
N ALA A 2 7.91 -6.10 -20.69
CA ALA A 2 6.77 -5.23 -20.47
C ALA A 2 7.12 -4.20 -19.38
N ASN A 3 6.68 -2.95 -19.57
CA ASN A 3 6.95 -1.89 -18.60
C ASN A 3 6.07 -2.05 -17.35
N PRO A 4 6.57 -1.69 -16.15
CA PRO A 4 5.75 -1.58 -14.96
C PRO A 4 4.52 -0.71 -15.20
N THR A 5 3.37 -1.16 -14.71
CA THR A 5 2.11 -0.44 -14.88
C THR A 5 1.97 0.66 -13.82
N VAL A 6 1.24 1.71 -14.19
CA VAL A 6 0.87 2.82 -13.31
C VAL A 6 -0.65 2.97 -13.26
N ILE A 7 -1.14 3.52 -12.17
CA ILE A 7 -2.56 3.83 -11.97
C ILE A 7 -2.74 5.34 -11.84
N LYS A 8 -3.74 5.86 -12.54
CA LYS A 8 -4.16 7.25 -12.38
C LYS A 8 -5.18 7.33 -11.24
N LEU A 9 -4.85 8.09 -10.21
CA LEU A 9 -5.73 8.37 -9.08
C LEU A 9 -6.80 9.41 -9.46
N GLN A 10 -7.88 9.50 -8.69
CA GLN A 10 -8.99 10.41 -8.98
C GLN A 10 -8.63 11.91 -8.90
N ASP A 11 -7.57 12.25 -8.16
CA ASP A 11 -7.03 13.62 -8.07
C ASP A 11 -6.10 13.98 -9.23
N GLY A 12 -5.89 13.06 -10.16
CA GLY A 12 -5.07 13.24 -11.36
C GLY A 12 -3.62 12.81 -11.21
N ASN A 13 -3.14 12.55 -9.99
CA ASN A 13 -1.81 12.02 -9.76
C ASN A 13 -1.69 10.58 -10.25
N VAL A 14 -0.46 10.15 -10.50
CA VAL A 14 -0.15 8.81 -11.03
C VAL A 14 0.75 8.09 -10.06
N MET A 15 0.43 6.83 -9.74
CA MET A 15 1.25 6.00 -8.88
C MET A 15 1.63 4.67 -9.54
N PRO A 16 2.84 4.12 -9.25
CA PRO A 16 3.19 2.76 -9.64
C PRO A 16 2.23 1.73 -9.02
N GLN A 17 1.83 0.74 -9.80
CA GLN A 17 0.91 -0.30 -9.33
C GLN A 17 1.59 -1.32 -8.41
N LEU A 18 2.92 -1.42 -8.45
CA LEU A 18 3.73 -2.26 -7.57
C LEU A 18 4.72 -1.38 -6.79
N GLY A 19 4.65 -1.43 -5.47
CA GLY A 19 5.57 -0.74 -4.56
C GLY A 19 6.29 -1.70 -3.61
N LEU A 20 7.30 -1.20 -2.91
CA LEU A 20 7.99 -1.91 -1.84
C LEU A 20 7.43 -1.46 -0.48
N GLY A 21 6.83 -2.40 0.28
CA GLY A 21 6.51 -2.19 1.68
C GLY A 21 7.72 -2.44 2.60
N VAL A 22 7.88 -1.61 3.64
CA VAL A 22 9.03 -1.74 4.57
C VAL A 22 8.62 -1.96 6.03
N TRP A 23 7.41 -2.41 6.29
CA TRP A 23 6.96 -2.77 7.64
C TRP A 23 7.90 -3.78 8.31
N GLN A 24 8.22 -3.56 9.60
CA GLN A 24 9.16 -4.40 10.39
C GLN A 24 10.59 -4.48 9.82
N ALA A 25 11.01 -3.58 8.96
CA ALA A 25 12.41 -3.44 8.60
C ALA A 25 13.08 -2.42 9.55
N SER A 26 14.30 -2.72 10.01
CA SER A 26 15.12 -1.76 10.77
C SER A 26 15.59 -0.62 9.85
N ASN A 27 16.14 0.45 10.46
CA ASN A 27 16.73 1.55 9.69
C ASN A 27 17.90 1.09 8.79
N GLU A 28 18.66 0.09 9.22
CA GLU A 28 19.78 -0.48 8.45
C GLU A 28 19.27 -1.35 7.31
N GLU A 29 18.32 -2.25 7.59
CA GLU A 29 17.74 -3.15 6.59
C GLU A 29 17.01 -2.38 5.48
N VAL A 30 16.29 -1.30 5.84
CA VAL A 30 15.51 -0.53 4.86
C VAL A 30 16.40 0.19 3.86
N ILE A 31 17.58 0.63 4.26
CA ILE A 31 18.55 1.27 3.34
C ILE A 31 18.93 0.29 2.22
N THR A 32 19.38 -0.90 2.58
CA THR A 32 19.78 -1.93 1.62
C THR A 32 18.60 -2.40 0.75
N ALA A 33 17.41 -2.56 1.37
CA ALA A 33 16.20 -2.98 0.67
C ALA A 33 15.76 -1.96 -0.39
N ILE A 34 15.73 -0.66 -0.05
CA ILE A 34 15.36 0.41 -0.98
C ILE A 34 16.38 0.55 -2.10
N GLN A 35 17.68 0.53 -1.81
CA GLN A 35 18.72 0.57 -2.85
C GLN A 35 18.50 -0.56 -3.86
N LYS A 36 18.33 -1.80 -3.38
CA LYS A 36 18.05 -2.93 -4.26
C LYS A 36 16.75 -2.77 -5.04
N ALA A 37 15.69 -2.26 -4.42
CA ALA A 37 14.41 -2.03 -5.08
C ALA A 37 14.55 -1.01 -6.23
N LEU A 38 15.21 0.11 -5.99
CA LEU A 38 15.45 1.12 -7.01
C LEU A 38 16.30 0.58 -8.18
N ASP A 39 17.33 -0.22 -7.89
CA ASP A 39 18.18 -0.86 -8.89
C ASP A 39 17.41 -1.79 -9.83
N VAL A 40 16.41 -2.53 -9.31
CA VAL A 40 15.60 -3.45 -10.12
C VAL A 40 14.40 -2.79 -10.78
N GLY A 41 14.12 -1.52 -10.46
CA GLY A 41 13.09 -0.74 -11.14
C GLY A 41 11.88 -0.30 -10.32
N TYR A 42 11.80 -0.61 -9.02
CA TYR A 42 10.75 -0.01 -8.17
C TYR A 42 10.86 1.51 -8.17
N ARG A 43 9.70 2.16 -8.10
CA ARG A 43 9.59 3.63 -7.98
C ARG A 43 8.61 4.04 -6.88
N SER A 44 7.97 3.09 -6.20
CA SER A 44 7.06 3.33 -5.07
C SER A 44 7.59 2.66 -3.80
N ILE A 45 7.68 3.43 -2.71
CA ILE A 45 8.13 2.99 -1.37
C ILE A 45 7.05 3.36 -0.36
N ASP A 46 6.57 2.36 0.39
CA ASP A 46 5.55 2.52 1.42
C ASP A 46 6.14 2.31 2.81
N THR A 47 6.15 3.38 3.61
CA THR A 47 6.51 3.37 5.02
C THR A 47 5.38 3.93 5.89
N ALA A 48 5.63 4.16 7.18
CA ALA A 48 4.72 4.80 8.12
C ALA A 48 5.49 5.31 9.35
N ALA A 49 4.99 6.35 10.01
CA ALA A 49 5.55 6.85 11.28
C ALA A 49 5.63 5.73 12.34
N ALA A 50 4.60 4.87 12.41
CA ALA A 50 4.55 3.73 13.32
C ALA A 50 5.65 2.68 13.11
N TYR A 51 6.25 2.61 11.90
CA TYR A 51 7.31 1.61 11.62
C TYR A 51 8.67 2.00 12.21
N LYS A 52 8.85 3.26 12.62
CA LYS A 52 10.08 3.80 13.24
C LYS A 52 11.32 3.64 12.36
N ASN A 53 11.14 3.59 11.04
CA ASN A 53 12.21 3.42 10.05
C ASN A 53 12.27 4.54 8.99
N GLU A 54 11.51 5.62 9.18
CA GLU A 54 11.48 6.76 8.25
C GLU A 54 12.87 7.41 8.08
N GLU A 55 13.72 7.42 9.13
CA GLU A 55 15.09 7.92 9.01
C GLU A 55 15.96 7.07 8.06
N GLY A 56 15.81 5.74 8.14
CA GLY A 56 16.48 4.82 7.23
C GLY A 56 16.00 4.99 5.78
N VAL A 57 14.67 5.16 5.61
CA VAL A 57 14.08 5.48 4.30
C VAL A 57 14.66 6.79 3.76
N GLY A 58 14.69 7.86 4.56
CA GLY A 58 15.26 9.16 4.17
C GLY A 58 16.74 9.05 3.74
N LYS A 59 17.55 8.31 4.50
CA LYS A 59 18.95 8.05 4.12
C LYS A 59 19.08 7.30 2.80
N ALA A 60 18.21 6.30 2.56
CA ALA A 60 18.21 5.55 1.31
C ALA A 60 17.82 6.44 0.11
N LEU A 61 16.78 7.26 0.27
CA LEU A 61 16.30 8.18 -0.78
C LEU A 61 17.35 9.26 -1.11
N LYS A 62 18.01 9.83 -0.11
CA LYS A 62 19.08 10.83 -0.31
C LYS A 62 20.26 10.28 -1.13
N ASN A 63 20.55 9.00 -0.99
CA ASN A 63 21.65 8.32 -1.68
C ASN A 63 21.21 7.63 -2.99
N ALA A 64 19.94 7.80 -3.37
CA ALA A 64 19.40 7.19 -4.58
C ALA A 64 19.97 7.84 -5.84
N SER A 65 20.21 7.03 -6.87
CA SER A 65 20.58 7.51 -8.22
C SER A 65 19.37 7.95 -9.05
N VAL A 66 18.18 7.88 -8.48
CA VAL A 66 16.90 8.21 -9.11
C VAL A 66 16.44 9.57 -8.59
N ASN A 67 15.93 10.44 -9.48
CA ASN A 67 15.44 11.75 -9.09
C ASN A 67 14.19 11.62 -8.20
N ARG A 68 14.00 12.59 -7.28
CA ARG A 68 12.85 12.60 -6.35
C ARG A 68 11.50 12.57 -7.09
N GLU A 69 11.39 13.23 -8.21
CA GLU A 69 10.19 13.35 -9.04
C GLU A 69 9.81 12.04 -9.73
N GLU A 70 10.74 11.11 -9.86
CA GLU A 70 10.49 9.76 -10.38
C GLU A 70 10.01 8.79 -9.31
N LEU A 71 10.05 9.20 -8.04
CA LEU A 71 9.68 8.38 -6.89
C LEU A 71 8.30 8.73 -6.37
N PHE A 72 7.58 7.71 -5.92
CA PHE A 72 6.30 7.82 -5.24
C PHE A 72 6.48 7.34 -3.79
N ILE A 73 6.46 8.26 -2.84
CA ILE A 73 6.75 7.98 -1.44
C ILE A 73 5.46 8.10 -0.62
N THR A 74 5.14 7.03 0.10
CA THR A 74 4.00 6.95 1.00
C THR A 74 4.47 6.88 2.44
N THR A 75 3.90 7.71 3.31
CA THR A 75 3.94 7.51 4.77
C THR A 75 2.56 7.72 5.38
N LYS A 76 2.41 7.49 6.70
CA LYS A 76 1.10 7.37 7.33
C LYS A 76 1.04 8.09 8.67
N LEU A 77 -0.07 8.80 8.89
CA LEU A 77 -0.44 9.39 10.18
C LEU A 77 -0.80 8.29 11.18
N TRP A 78 -0.07 8.23 12.31
CA TRP A 78 -0.37 7.24 13.33
C TRP A 78 -1.57 7.64 14.21
N ASN A 79 -2.16 6.68 14.87
CA ASN A 79 -3.39 6.79 15.65
C ASN A 79 -3.34 7.87 16.73
N ASP A 80 -2.22 7.96 17.46
CA ASP A 80 -2.01 8.93 18.54
C ASP A 80 -1.91 10.38 18.05
N ASP A 81 -1.71 10.57 16.75
CA ASP A 81 -1.48 11.87 16.12
C ASP A 81 -2.71 12.44 15.40
N HIS A 82 -3.89 11.81 15.49
CA HIS A 82 -5.10 12.28 14.81
C HIS A 82 -5.47 13.72 15.16
N LYS A 83 -5.13 14.21 16.37
CA LYS A 83 -5.37 15.61 16.81
C LYS A 83 -4.31 16.61 16.35
N ARG A 84 -3.19 16.12 15.80
CA ARG A 84 -2.04 16.96 15.40
C ARG A 84 -1.41 16.50 14.08
N PRO A 85 -2.20 16.36 13.01
CA PRO A 85 -1.72 15.82 11.74
C PRO A 85 -0.60 16.65 11.11
N ARG A 86 -0.57 17.97 11.37
CA ARG A 86 0.49 18.87 10.88
C ARG A 86 1.83 18.55 11.52
N GLU A 87 1.89 18.49 12.83
CA GLU A 87 3.12 18.19 13.56
C GLU A 87 3.66 16.81 13.21
N ALA A 88 2.77 15.83 13.10
CA ALA A 88 3.12 14.48 12.70
C ALA A 88 3.69 14.43 11.27
N LEU A 89 3.09 15.14 10.30
CA LEU A 89 3.60 15.22 8.94
C LEU A 89 4.98 15.90 8.90
N LEU A 90 5.16 17.03 9.59
CA LEU A 90 6.44 17.74 9.60
C LEU A 90 7.56 16.90 10.24
N ASP A 91 7.25 16.10 11.27
CA ASP A 91 8.20 15.14 11.83
C ASP A 91 8.56 14.03 10.84
N SER A 92 7.58 13.47 10.12
CA SER A 92 7.81 12.50 9.06
C SER A 92 8.65 13.08 7.92
N LEU A 93 8.33 14.28 7.43
CA LEU A 93 9.12 14.97 6.39
C LEU A 93 10.57 15.17 6.81
N LYS A 94 10.79 15.59 8.06
CA LYS A 94 12.13 15.76 8.62
C LYS A 94 12.91 14.44 8.65
N LYS A 95 12.31 13.34 9.11
CA LYS A 95 12.93 12.02 9.16
C LYS A 95 13.22 11.48 7.76
N LEU A 96 12.28 11.63 6.85
CA LEU A 96 12.40 11.23 5.45
C LEU A 96 13.34 12.14 4.64
N GLN A 97 13.71 13.33 5.17
CA GLN A 97 14.52 14.34 4.49
C GLN A 97 13.87 14.79 3.16
N LEU A 98 12.56 15.01 3.18
CA LEU A 98 11.75 15.38 2.01
C LEU A 98 11.00 16.70 2.28
N ASP A 99 10.75 17.45 1.20
CA ASP A 99 9.95 18.68 1.22
C ASP A 99 8.44 18.41 1.07
N TYR A 100 8.08 17.27 0.47
CA TYR A 100 6.69 16.84 0.27
C TYR A 100 6.57 15.31 0.24
N ILE A 101 5.36 14.82 0.48
CA ILE A 101 4.97 13.40 0.37
C ILE A 101 4.05 13.21 -0.85
N ASP A 102 4.24 12.13 -1.60
CA ASP A 102 3.35 11.82 -2.74
C ASP A 102 2.01 11.29 -2.27
N LEU A 103 1.98 10.44 -1.24
CA LEU A 103 0.76 9.92 -0.63
C LEU A 103 0.86 9.90 0.89
N TYR A 104 -0.04 10.60 1.56
CA TYR A 104 -0.17 10.54 3.01
C TYR A 104 -1.45 9.83 3.39
N LEU A 105 -1.34 8.77 4.20
CA LEU A 105 -2.47 7.94 4.59
C LEU A 105 -2.78 8.08 6.09
N MET A 106 -4.04 8.16 6.46
CA MET A 106 -4.46 7.91 7.83
C MET A 106 -4.38 6.40 8.10
N HIS A 107 -3.57 5.97 9.09
CA HIS A 107 -3.19 4.56 9.23
C HIS A 107 -4.35 3.66 9.67
N TRP A 108 -5.21 4.14 10.58
CA TRP A 108 -6.41 3.46 11.06
C TRP A 108 -7.52 4.46 11.39
N PRO A 109 -8.81 4.08 11.32
CA PRO A 109 -9.90 4.98 11.71
C PRO A 109 -10.00 5.18 13.23
N VAL A 110 -9.63 4.17 14.03
CA VAL A 110 -9.74 4.16 15.51
C VAL A 110 -11.11 4.66 15.99
N PRO A 111 -12.20 3.95 15.68
CA PRO A 111 -13.55 4.46 15.95
C PRO A 111 -13.84 4.70 17.43
N ALA A 112 -13.14 4.00 18.34
CA ALA A 112 -13.31 4.17 19.79
C ALA A 112 -12.94 5.59 20.31
N ILE A 113 -11.99 6.28 19.64
CA ILE A 113 -11.62 7.66 19.99
C ILE A 113 -12.23 8.71 19.05
N ASP A 114 -12.78 8.29 17.93
CA ASP A 114 -13.59 9.07 16.98
C ASP A 114 -12.98 10.41 16.53
N HIS A 115 -11.67 10.44 16.25
CA HIS A 115 -10.98 11.64 15.78
C HIS A 115 -10.63 11.63 14.29
N TYR A 116 -10.99 10.58 13.55
CA TYR A 116 -10.53 10.41 12.17
C TYR A 116 -11.10 11.45 11.19
N VAL A 117 -12.32 11.96 11.43
CA VAL A 117 -12.89 13.04 10.59
C VAL A 117 -12.14 14.35 10.78
N GLU A 118 -11.79 14.68 12.05
CA GLU A 118 -10.98 15.87 12.36
C GLU A 118 -9.57 15.76 11.75
N ALA A 119 -8.93 14.60 11.92
CA ALA A 119 -7.64 14.32 11.32
C ALA A 119 -7.68 14.45 9.79
N TRP A 120 -8.75 13.95 9.16
CA TRP A 120 -8.95 14.07 7.71
C TRP A 120 -9.06 15.52 7.25
N LYS A 121 -9.79 16.37 7.96
CA LYS A 121 -9.84 17.82 7.69
C LYS A 121 -8.46 18.45 7.78
N GLY A 122 -7.66 18.07 8.76
CA GLY A 122 -6.26 18.51 8.87
C GLY A 122 -5.40 18.07 7.68
N MET A 123 -5.55 16.83 7.21
CA MET A 123 -4.82 16.33 6.03
C MET A 123 -5.23 17.06 4.74
N ILE A 124 -6.50 17.42 4.59
CA ILE A 124 -7.00 18.24 3.46
C ILE A 124 -6.29 19.61 3.42
N GLU A 125 -6.13 20.28 4.56
CA GLU A 125 -5.43 21.57 4.61
C GLU A 125 -3.94 21.40 4.26
N LEU A 126 -3.27 20.36 4.73
CA LEU A 126 -1.88 20.07 4.41
C LEU A 126 -1.67 19.78 2.91
N GLN A 127 -2.65 19.14 2.27
CA GLN A 127 -2.65 18.94 0.81
C GLN A 127 -2.78 20.27 0.08
N LYS A 128 -3.67 21.17 0.50
CA LYS A 128 -3.82 22.51 -0.09
C LYS A 128 -2.54 23.36 0.03
N GLU A 129 -1.77 23.16 1.08
CA GLU A 129 -0.48 23.82 1.28
C GLU A 129 0.64 23.24 0.40
N GLY A 130 0.41 22.11 -0.27
CA GLY A 130 1.38 21.48 -1.15
C GLY A 130 2.40 20.56 -0.43
N LEU A 131 2.25 20.32 0.86
CA LEU A 131 3.10 19.40 1.62
C LEU A 131 2.79 17.93 1.30
N ILE A 132 1.60 17.66 0.77
CA ILE A 132 1.10 16.34 0.36
C ILE A 132 0.51 16.46 -1.03
N LYS A 133 0.85 15.55 -1.96
CA LYS A 133 0.24 15.50 -3.28
C LYS A 133 -1.13 14.81 -3.26
N SER A 134 -1.21 13.65 -2.64
CA SER A 134 -2.43 12.83 -2.55
C SER A 134 -2.71 12.41 -1.11
N ILE A 135 -3.98 12.41 -0.70
CA ILE A 135 -4.42 11.96 0.62
C ILE A 135 -5.32 10.73 0.51
N GLY A 136 -5.12 9.77 1.41
CA GLY A 136 -5.89 8.55 1.48
C GLY A 136 -5.97 7.99 2.90
N VAL A 137 -6.49 6.78 3.00
CA VAL A 137 -6.71 6.12 4.27
C VAL A 137 -6.24 4.67 4.23
N CYS A 138 -6.03 4.07 5.41
CA CYS A 138 -5.80 2.64 5.56
C CYS A 138 -6.85 2.03 6.50
N ASN A 139 -7.26 0.80 6.18
CA ASN A 139 -8.10 0.00 7.06
C ASN A 139 -9.49 0.60 7.32
N PHE A 140 -10.00 1.42 6.42
CA PHE A 140 -11.33 2.00 6.54
C PHE A 140 -12.37 1.02 5.98
N GLN A 141 -13.45 0.77 6.75
CA GLN A 141 -14.63 0.07 6.31
C GLN A 141 -15.58 1.03 5.58
N ILE A 142 -16.60 0.50 4.90
CA ILE A 142 -17.55 1.29 4.11
C ILE A 142 -18.17 2.43 4.93
N HIS A 143 -18.59 2.16 6.17
CA HIS A 143 -19.24 3.17 7.01
C HIS A 143 -18.25 4.28 7.46
N HIS A 144 -16.96 3.96 7.67
CA HIS A 144 -15.95 4.97 7.95
C HIS A 144 -15.73 5.88 6.73
N LEU A 145 -15.62 5.29 5.54
CA LEU A 145 -15.43 6.03 4.28
C LEU A 145 -16.65 6.92 3.97
N GLN A 146 -17.85 6.36 4.11
CA GLN A 146 -19.09 7.10 3.88
C GLN A 146 -19.15 8.33 4.78
N ARG A 147 -18.87 8.17 6.08
CA ARG A 147 -18.86 9.27 7.03
C ARG A 147 -17.81 10.34 6.69
N LEU A 148 -16.58 9.94 6.29
CA LEU A 148 -15.58 10.91 5.83
C LEU A 148 -16.10 11.76 4.67
N ILE A 149 -16.70 11.12 3.68
CA ILE A 149 -17.22 11.79 2.48
C ILE A 149 -18.38 12.70 2.84
N ASP A 150 -19.34 12.22 3.64
CA ASP A 150 -20.54 12.98 4.03
C ASP A 150 -20.18 14.23 4.85
N GLU A 151 -19.22 14.13 5.78
CA GLU A 151 -18.87 15.24 6.67
C GLU A 151 -17.84 16.21 6.09
N THR A 152 -17.11 15.83 5.02
CA THR A 152 -16.03 16.68 4.46
C THR A 152 -16.17 17.02 3.00
N GLY A 153 -16.97 16.26 2.25
CA GLY A 153 -17.08 16.38 0.79
C GLY A 153 -15.83 15.93 0.03
N VAL A 154 -14.79 15.41 0.73
CA VAL A 154 -13.52 14.99 0.11
C VAL A 154 -13.37 13.48 0.21
N THR A 155 -13.28 12.84 -0.96
CA THR A 155 -13.10 11.38 -1.08
C THR A 155 -11.63 11.02 -1.02
N PRO A 156 -11.21 10.03 -0.19
CA PRO A 156 -9.85 9.51 -0.21
C PRO A 156 -9.47 8.96 -1.59
N VAL A 157 -8.25 9.19 -2.07
CA VAL A 157 -7.81 8.65 -3.37
C VAL A 157 -7.51 7.16 -3.29
N ILE A 158 -7.11 6.68 -2.12
CA ILE A 158 -6.73 5.28 -1.83
C ILE A 158 -7.36 4.84 -0.51
N ASN A 159 -7.75 3.57 -0.44
CA ASN A 159 -7.94 2.83 0.79
C ASN A 159 -7.00 1.62 0.79
N GLN A 160 -5.95 1.67 1.63
CA GLN A 160 -4.97 0.59 1.77
C GLN A 160 -5.45 -0.41 2.82
N ILE A 161 -5.76 -1.64 2.41
CA ILE A 161 -6.41 -2.65 3.25
C ILE A 161 -5.66 -3.98 3.23
N GLU A 162 -5.89 -4.84 4.25
CA GLU A 162 -5.47 -6.23 4.16
C GLU A 162 -6.19 -6.89 2.99
N LEU A 163 -5.42 -7.36 2.00
CA LEU A 163 -5.99 -8.06 0.87
C LEU A 163 -4.99 -9.08 0.31
N HIS A 164 -5.45 -10.32 0.24
CA HIS A 164 -4.71 -11.46 -0.31
C HIS A 164 -5.72 -12.53 -0.75
N PRO A 165 -5.32 -13.61 -1.45
CA PRO A 165 -6.26 -14.59 -1.99
C PRO A 165 -7.26 -15.20 -0.99
N LEU A 166 -6.92 -15.30 0.32
CA LEU A 166 -7.81 -15.82 1.37
C LEU A 166 -8.69 -14.73 2.02
N MET A 167 -8.43 -13.46 1.74
CA MET A 167 -9.15 -12.28 2.25
C MET A 167 -9.28 -11.25 1.16
N GLN A 168 -10.27 -11.40 0.27
CA GLN A 168 -10.38 -10.56 -0.94
C GLN A 168 -11.21 -9.30 -0.74
N GLN A 169 -11.93 -9.19 0.37
CA GLN A 169 -12.73 -7.99 0.74
C GLN A 169 -13.59 -7.44 -0.42
N ARG A 170 -14.22 -8.34 -1.18
CA ARG A 170 -14.90 -8.02 -2.46
C ARG A 170 -15.92 -6.90 -2.34
N GLN A 171 -16.70 -6.88 -1.25
CA GLN A 171 -17.70 -5.85 -1.03
C GLN A 171 -17.05 -4.47 -0.87
N LEU A 172 -16.02 -4.37 -0.02
CA LEU A 172 -15.28 -3.12 0.19
C LEU A 172 -14.54 -2.70 -1.07
N HIS A 173 -13.90 -3.64 -1.77
CA HIS A 173 -13.22 -3.36 -3.04
C HIS A 173 -14.20 -2.82 -4.10
N ALA A 174 -15.37 -3.44 -4.27
CA ALA A 174 -16.41 -2.99 -5.20
C ALA A 174 -16.94 -1.60 -4.81
N TRP A 175 -17.15 -1.35 -3.52
CA TRP A 175 -17.59 -0.05 -3.02
C TRP A 175 -16.53 1.03 -3.28
N ASN A 176 -15.25 0.75 -3.00
CA ASN A 176 -14.13 1.64 -3.32
C ASN A 176 -14.15 2.01 -4.82
N ALA A 177 -14.27 1.01 -5.70
CA ALA A 177 -14.28 1.24 -7.14
C ALA A 177 -15.43 2.15 -7.60
N THR A 178 -16.65 1.99 -7.04
CA THR A 178 -17.81 2.85 -7.38
C THR A 178 -17.61 4.31 -6.94
N HIS A 179 -16.79 4.53 -5.90
CA HIS A 179 -16.44 5.87 -5.38
C HIS A 179 -15.10 6.39 -5.93
N LYS A 180 -14.52 5.70 -6.93
CA LYS A 180 -13.21 6.04 -7.53
C LYS A 180 -12.05 6.03 -6.51
N ILE A 181 -12.20 5.28 -5.43
CA ILE A 181 -11.14 5.05 -4.44
C ILE A 181 -10.32 3.85 -4.92
N GLN A 182 -9.03 4.06 -5.13
CA GLN A 182 -8.14 2.96 -5.48
C GLN A 182 -7.93 2.04 -4.28
N THR A 183 -8.06 0.74 -4.47
CA THR A 183 -7.71 -0.24 -3.43
C THR A 183 -6.24 -0.60 -3.53
N GLU A 184 -5.53 -0.49 -2.41
CA GLU A 184 -4.15 -0.91 -2.25
C GLU A 184 -4.07 -2.04 -1.23
N SER A 185 -3.23 -3.05 -1.52
CA SER A 185 -3.15 -4.28 -0.72
C SER A 185 -1.92 -4.29 0.18
N TRP A 186 -2.12 -4.25 1.50
CA TRP A 186 -1.07 -4.62 2.43
C TRP A 186 -1.15 -6.11 2.81
N SER A 187 -0.04 -6.71 3.24
CA SER A 187 0.13 -8.17 3.43
C SER A 187 -0.32 -9.02 2.24
N PRO A 188 -0.02 -8.61 0.99
CA PRO A 188 -0.54 -9.28 -0.20
C PRO A 188 -0.13 -10.74 -0.29
N LEU A 189 0.99 -11.11 0.31
CA LEU A 189 1.51 -12.48 0.38
C LEU A 189 1.11 -13.21 1.67
N ALA A 190 0.06 -12.77 2.38
CA ALA A 190 -0.48 -13.40 3.59
C ALA A 190 0.63 -13.71 4.63
N GLN A 191 1.43 -12.71 5.01
CA GLN A 191 2.50 -12.84 6.00
C GLN A 191 3.50 -13.97 5.71
N GLY A 192 4.00 -14.04 4.49
CA GLY A 192 4.97 -15.05 4.07
C GLY A 192 4.34 -16.30 3.44
N GLY A 193 3.14 -16.16 2.89
CA GLY A 193 2.46 -17.20 2.13
C GLY A 193 1.64 -18.18 2.95
N LYS A 194 1.37 -17.86 4.23
CA LYS A 194 0.62 -18.75 5.15
C LYS A 194 -0.71 -19.23 4.56
N GLY A 195 -0.76 -20.48 4.11
CA GLY A 195 -1.94 -21.11 3.53
C GLY A 195 -2.31 -20.63 2.10
N VAL A 196 -1.61 -19.65 1.53
CA VAL A 196 -1.82 -19.18 0.17
C VAL A 196 -0.94 -19.93 -0.81
N PHE A 197 0.36 -20.05 -0.53
CA PHE A 197 1.31 -20.70 -1.45
C PHE A 197 1.06 -22.21 -1.60
N ASP A 198 0.41 -22.82 -0.60
CA ASP A 198 0.04 -24.24 -0.62
C ASP A 198 -1.26 -24.52 -1.37
N GLN A 199 -1.98 -23.51 -1.81
CA GLN A 199 -3.19 -23.69 -2.61
C GLN A 199 -2.85 -24.32 -3.96
N LYS A 200 -3.59 -25.37 -4.32
CA LYS A 200 -3.31 -26.12 -5.56
C LYS A 200 -3.30 -25.20 -6.79
N VAL A 201 -4.28 -24.31 -6.91
CA VAL A 201 -4.39 -23.37 -8.04
C VAL A 201 -3.16 -22.44 -8.12
N ILE A 202 -2.62 -21.98 -7.00
CA ILE A 202 -1.43 -21.11 -7.00
C ILE A 202 -0.19 -21.89 -7.47
N ARG A 203 -0.03 -23.13 -7.04
CA ARG A 203 1.09 -23.99 -7.48
C ARG A 203 0.98 -24.37 -8.94
N ASP A 204 -0.22 -24.77 -9.40
CA ASP A 204 -0.44 -25.14 -10.80
C ASP A 204 -0.13 -23.94 -11.74
N LEU A 205 -0.49 -22.71 -11.33
CA LEU A 205 -0.18 -21.50 -12.07
C LEU A 205 1.33 -21.17 -12.02
N ALA A 206 1.97 -21.37 -10.87
CA ALA A 206 3.41 -21.20 -10.73
C ALA A 206 4.17 -22.12 -11.69
N ASP A 207 3.79 -23.39 -11.75
CA ASP A 207 4.35 -24.37 -12.70
C ASP A 207 4.06 -23.99 -14.16
N LYS A 208 2.82 -23.58 -14.47
CA LYS A 208 2.41 -23.17 -15.83
C LYS A 208 3.25 -22.02 -16.37
N TYR A 209 3.51 -21.00 -15.54
CA TYR A 209 4.22 -19.79 -15.96
C TYR A 209 5.73 -19.83 -15.67
N GLY A 210 6.24 -20.89 -15.02
CA GLY A 210 7.64 -20.98 -14.59
C GLY A 210 8.00 -19.88 -13.59
N LYS A 211 7.06 -19.53 -12.72
CA LYS A 211 7.17 -18.45 -11.70
C LYS A 211 7.01 -19.00 -10.29
N THR A 212 7.38 -18.22 -9.28
CA THR A 212 7.14 -18.60 -7.90
C THR A 212 5.68 -18.32 -7.48
N PRO A 213 5.15 -18.99 -6.46
CA PRO A 213 3.84 -18.68 -5.88
C PRO A 213 3.68 -17.20 -5.49
N ALA A 214 4.75 -16.55 -5.01
CA ALA A 214 4.75 -15.14 -4.68
C ALA A 214 4.51 -14.26 -5.92
N GLN A 215 5.19 -14.57 -7.02
CA GLN A 215 5.00 -13.85 -8.30
C GLN A 215 3.59 -14.03 -8.85
N ILE A 216 3.00 -15.23 -8.75
CA ILE A 216 1.59 -15.48 -9.15
C ILE A 216 0.64 -14.61 -8.32
N VAL A 217 0.82 -14.57 -7.01
CA VAL A 217 -0.06 -13.76 -6.12
C VAL A 217 0.11 -12.26 -6.41
N ILE A 218 1.33 -11.77 -6.61
CA ILE A 218 1.56 -10.37 -7.00
C ILE A 218 0.90 -10.08 -8.35
N ARG A 219 1.07 -10.96 -9.34
CA ARG A 219 0.46 -10.78 -10.66
C ARG A 219 -1.07 -10.79 -10.58
N TRP A 220 -1.66 -11.63 -9.73
CA TRP A 220 -3.10 -11.63 -9.47
C TRP A 220 -3.60 -10.27 -8.97
N HIS A 221 -2.87 -9.61 -8.05
CA HIS A 221 -3.23 -8.27 -7.61
C HIS A 221 -3.19 -7.27 -8.77
N LEU A 222 -2.12 -7.30 -9.57
CA LEU A 222 -1.94 -6.39 -10.70
C LEU A 222 -3.05 -6.57 -11.75
N ASP A 223 -3.36 -7.82 -12.12
CA ASP A 223 -4.40 -8.12 -13.11
C ASP A 223 -5.83 -7.91 -12.58
N SER A 224 -5.99 -7.87 -11.25
CA SER A 224 -7.22 -7.47 -10.57
C SER A 224 -7.38 -5.94 -10.44
N GLY A 225 -6.45 -5.14 -10.97
CA GLY A 225 -6.50 -3.67 -10.90
C GLY A 225 -6.17 -3.09 -9.53
N LEU A 226 -5.53 -3.87 -8.66
CA LEU A 226 -5.11 -3.45 -7.32
C LEU A 226 -3.71 -2.86 -7.35
N VAL A 227 -3.43 -1.91 -6.46
CA VAL A 227 -2.06 -1.55 -6.09
C VAL A 227 -1.56 -2.53 -5.04
N VAL A 228 -0.29 -2.92 -5.10
CA VAL A 228 0.25 -3.97 -4.24
C VAL A 228 1.64 -3.60 -3.70
N ILE A 229 1.84 -3.80 -2.39
CA ILE A 229 3.08 -3.43 -1.67
C ILE A 229 3.66 -4.61 -0.89
N PRO A 230 4.18 -5.66 -1.57
CA PRO A 230 4.83 -6.77 -0.88
C PRO A 230 6.05 -6.26 -0.11
N LYS A 231 6.19 -6.73 1.14
CA LYS A 231 7.34 -6.42 1.99
C LYS A 231 8.45 -7.44 1.79
N SER A 232 9.66 -6.96 1.59
CA SER A 232 10.87 -7.79 1.73
C SER A 232 12.07 -6.94 2.10
N VAL A 233 13.00 -7.54 2.87
CA VAL A 233 14.35 -7.00 3.13
C VAL A 233 15.43 -7.87 2.47
N THR A 234 15.05 -8.99 1.86
CA THR A 234 15.96 -9.91 1.18
C THR A 234 16.15 -9.48 -0.27
N PRO A 235 17.37 -9.10 -0.69
CA PRO A 235 17.62 -8.57 -2.04
C PRO A 235 17.15 -9.46 -3.19
N SER A 236 17.31 -10.78 -3.07
CA SER A 236 16.84 -11.73 -4.09
C SER A 236 15.31 -11.77 -4.20
N ARG A 237 14.59 -11.72 -3.07
CA ARG A 237 13.12 -11.69 -3.07
C ARG A 237 12.57 -10.34 -3.57
N ILE A 238 13.27 -9.23 -3.33
CA ILE A 238 12.90 -7.92 -3.87
C ILE A 238 12.94 -7.97 -5.40
N ALA A 239 14.01 -8.53 -5.97
CA ALA A 239 14.13 -8.70 -7.40
C ALA A 239 13.09 -9.69 -7.96
N GLU A 240 12.88 -10.82 -7.29
CA GLU A 240 11.86 -11.83 -7.66
C GLU A 240 10.45 -11.23 -7.68
N ASN A 241 10.06 -10.51 -6.62
CA ASN A 241 8.74 -9.87 -6.53
C ASN A 241 8.51 -8.82 -7.62
N PHE A 242 9.56 -8.22 -8.17
CA PHE A 242 9.47 -7.27 -9.27
C PHE A 242 9.40 -7.94 -10.64
N ASP A 243 9.87 -9.18 -10.76
CA ASP A 243 9.89 -9.92 -12.03
C ASP A 243 8.53 -10.57 -12.34
N VAL A 244 7.53 -9.75 -12.58
CA VAL A 244 6.12 -10.15 -12.79
C VAL A 244 5.52 -9.54 -14.06
N TRP A 245 6.34 -8.90 -14.92
CA TRP A 245 5.84 -8.13 -16.06
C TRP A 245 5.78 -8.88 -17.39
N ASP A 246 6.34 -10.08 -17.44
CA ASP A 246 6.48 -10.91 -18.66
C ASP A 246 5.33 -11.90 -18.88
N PHE A 247 4.37 -11.97 -17.94
CA PHE A 247 3.18 -12.83 -18.05
C PHE A 247 1.93 -12.11 -17.54
N ARG A 248 0.75 -12.66 -17.81
CA ARG A 248 -0.53 -12.22 -17.27
C ARG A 248 -1.41 -13.42 -16.96
N LEU A 249 -2.23 -13.30 -15.94
CA LEU A 249 -3.29 -14.25 -15.65
C LEU A 249 -4.50 -13.94 -16.54
N ASP A 250 -5.09 -14.98 -17.10
CA ASP A 250 -6.32 -14.83 -17.84
C ASP A 250 -7.55 -14.76 -16.92
N LYS A 251 -8.72 -14.52 -17.51
CA LYS A 251 -9.96 -14.34 -16.76
C LYS A 251 -10.39 -15.60 -15.98
N ASP A 252 -10.13 -16.77 -16.53
CA ASP A 252 -10.50 -18.03 -15.86
C ASP A 252 -9.58 -18.30 -14.67
N GLU A 253 -8.29 -18.03 -14.81
CA GLU A 253 -7.30 -18.14 -13.75
C GLU A 253 -7.57 -17.16 -12.60
N LEU A 254 -7.92 -15.91 -12.92
CA LEU A 254 -8.39 -14.95 -11.91
C LEU A 254 -9.65 -15.47 -11.21
N GLY A 255 -10.56 -16.10 -11.93
CA GLY A 255 -11.76 -16.72 -11.41
C GLY A 255 -11.46 -17.90 -10.47
N GLU A 256 -10.46 -18.73 -10.78
CA GLU A 256 -10.05 -19.82 -9.89
C GLU A 256 -9.41 -19.30 -8.60
N ILE A 257 -8.55 -18.29 -8.65
CA ILE A 257 -7.98 -17.65 -7.45
C ILE A 257 -9.10 -16.97 -6.64
N ALA A 258 -10.10 -16.41 -7.30
CA ALA A 258 -11.25 -15.80 -6.65
C ALA A 258 -12.01 -16.79 -5.73
N LYS A 259 -12.01 -18.09 -6.03
CA LYS A 259 -12.65 -19.12 -5.18
C LYS A 259 -11.94 -19.39 -3.85
N LEU A 260 -10.70 -18.90 -3.70
CA LEU A 260 -9.92 -19.08 -2.46
C LEU A 260 -10.37 -18.18 -1.32
N ASP A 261 -11.26 -17.22 -1.57
CA ASP A 261 -11.73 -16.27 -0.57
C ASP A 261 -12.43 -16.95 0.60
N GLN A 262 -11.90 -16.78 1.80
CA GLN A 262 -12.43 -17.35 3.04
C GLN A 262 -12.80 -16.26 4.05
N GLY A 263 -12.65 -14.98 3.71
CA GLY A 263 -12.76 -13.88 4.67
C GLY A 263 -11.76 -13.99 5.82
N LYS A 264 -10.64 -14.67 5.61
CA LYS A 264 -9.65 -15.00 6.64
C LYS A 264 -8.70 -13.83 6.88
N ARG A 265 -9.05 -12.98 7.83
CA ARG A 265 -8.22 -11.87 8.29
C ARG A 265 -7.02 -12.38 9.10
N LEU A 266 -5.84 -11.81 8.86
CA LEU A 266 -4.60 -12.10 9.58
C LEU A 266 -4.16 -10.93 10.45
N GLY A 267 -4.55 -9.72 10.11
CA GLY A 267 -4.32 -8.50 10.87
C GLY A 267 -5.48 -8.13 11.80
N PRO A 268 -5.38 -6.97 12.49
CA PRO A 268 -6.44 -6.49 13.38
C PRO A 268 -7.74 -6.15 12.63
N ASP A 269 -8.86 -6.23 13.36
CA ASP A 269 -10.15 -5.76 12.86
C ASP A 269 -10.20 -4.21 12.94
N PRO A 270 -10.46 -3.51 11.82
CA PRO A 270 -10.52 -2.04 11.80
C PRO A 270 -11.57 -1.42 12.72
N ASP A 271 -12.66 -2.15 13.01
CA ASP A 271 -13.73 -1.66 13.87
C ASP A 271 -13.38 -1.75 15.36
N GLN A 272 -12.31 -2.47 15.70
CA GLN A 272 -11.91 -2.73 17.09
C GLN A 272 -10.49 -2.25 17.41
N PHE A 273 -9.67 -2.00 16.39
CA PHE A 273 -8.24 -1.71 16.58
C PHE A 273 -8.00 -0.29 17.13
N GLY A 274 -7.18 -0.19 18.15
CA GLY A 274 -6.73 1.10 18.74
C GLY A 274 -7.71 1.71 19.74
N GLY A 275 -8.69 0.92 20.24
CA GLY A 275 -9.61 1.31 21.30
C GLY A 275 -9.09 0.89 22.66
#